data_22907a7019f74840c6b01d735a47d77d
#
_entry.id   22907a7019f74840c6b01d735a47d77d
#
_cell.length_a   1.000
_cell.length_b   1.000
_cell.length_c   1.000
_cell.angle_alpha   90.00
_cell.angle_beta   90.00
_cell.angle_gamma   90.00
#
_symmetry.space_group_name_H-M   'P 1'
#
loop_
_entity.id
_entity.type
_entity.pdbx_description
1 polymer ?
#
loop_
_entity_poly.entity_id
_entity_poly.type
_entity_poly.pdbx_seq_one_letter_code
_entity_poly.pdbx_strand_id
1 'polypeptide(L)'
;MDDDALEKPNAIGEIELVALLQDQERLAVSYRSSELAEEQRLALEYYDAMPFGDEEEGRSQVVSPDVAEAVDYMTISILRTVVSGDRVVEFEAKEEGEEEAAEEATEAVNYQFMRGQDGYKVLSDWLQSGLIEKIGVVKTMARKEMKKRRERLAEVSEDVLVSLMDEPGVKVLAATQDETGAYTVEVESQREQTCYEDIPIPSEEFLFSARLRDVDDLGYKAHRVMKTKSELVEMGFDRDQVEGLAAENARYDYDSRSTVRWADEGEISSSNLPGMETVWLLEEYVNLDMNGDGVAELVQIFSADNTILSIQRVEVILNTLNTQNSGIDPEYLDQFCHAL
;
A
#
# COMPACT_ATOMS: atom_id res chain seq x y z
N MET A 1 -17.05 -13.21 -16.48
CA MET A 1 -15.67 -13.64 -16.55
C MET A 1 -15.42 -13.96 -18.00
N ASP A 2 -15.00 -13.00 -18.74
CA ASP A 2 -14.76 -13.18 -20.16
C ASP A 2 -13.30 -13.55 -20.36
N ASP A 3 -13.11 -14.84 -20.59
CA ASP A 3 -11.84 -15.51 -20.89
C ASP A 3 -11.31 -15.18 -22.31
N ASP A 4 -11.86 -14.13 -22.93
CA ASP A 4 -11.71 -13.84 -24.36
C ASP A 4 -10.64 -12.78 -24.68
N ALA A 5 -9.84 -12.35 -23.69
CA ALA A 5 -8.91 -11.25 -23.88
C ALA A 5 -7.47 -11.67 -24.24
N LEU A 6 -7.15 -12.97 -24.29
CA LEU A 6 -5.78 -13.45 -24.45
C LEU A 6 -5.44 -14.08 -25.81
N GLU A 7 -6.37 -14.06 -26.77
CA GLU A 7 -6.13 -14.68 -28.11
C GLU A 7 -6.02 -13.66 -29.25
N LYS A 8 -5.28 -12.56 -29.09
CA LYS A 8 -4.90 -11.76 -30.26
C LYS A 8 -3.44 -12.07 -30.65
N PRO A 9 -3.14 -12.21 -31.95
CA PRO A 9 -1.84 -12.70 -32.44
C PRO A 9 -0.64 -11.79 -32.15
N ASN A 10 -0.83 -10.64 -31.49
CA ASN A 10 0.21 -9.69 -31.08
C ASN A 10 0.28 -9.46 -29.58
N ALA A 11 -0.46 -10.20 -28.75
CA ALA A 11 -0.33 -10.10 -27.31
C ALA A 11 1.03 -10.64 -26.85
N ILE A 12 1.65 -9.95 -25.87
CA ILE A 12 2.93 -10.38 -25.29
C ILE A 12 2.77 -11.76 -24.63
N GLY A 13 3.67 -12.69 -24.92
CA GLY A 13 3.65 -14.01 -24.27
C GLY A 13 4.16 -13.95 -22.83
N GLU A 14 3.68 -14.87 -21.97
CA GLU A 14 4.08 -14.92 -20.56
C GLU A 14 5.62 -14.96 -20.38
N ILE A 15 6.32 -15.74 -21.18
CA ILE A 15 7.79 -15.85 -21.12
C ILE A 15 8.46 -14.52 -21.48
N GLU A 16 7.95 -13.82 -22.49
CA GLU A 16 8.47 -12.51 -22.90
C GLU A 16 8.19 -11.45 -21.84
N LEU A 17 7.01 -11.51 -21.21
CA LEU A 17 6.62 -10.62 -20.12
C LEU A 17 7.54 -10.81 -18.91
N VAL A 18 7.76 -12.04 -18.47
CA VAL A 18 8.69 -12.35 -17.38
C VAL A 18 10.10 -11.83 -17.68
N ALA A 19 10.60 -12.05 -18.90
CA ALA A 19 11.92 -11.57 -19.29
C ALA A 19 12.00 -10.03 -19.28
N LEU A 20 10.95 -9.35 -19.73
CA LEU A 20 10.86 -7.89 -19.71
C LEU A 20 10.87 -7.35 -18.29
N LEU A 21 10.04 -7.92 -17.38
CA LEU A 21 9.98 -7.52 -15.98
C LEU A 21 11.33 -7.71 -15.28
N GLN A 22 12.01 -8.85 -15.50
CA GLN A 22 13.34 -9.09 -14.97
C GLN A 22 14.38 -8.08 -15.45
N ASP A 23 14.32 -7.67 -16.72
CA ASP A 23 15.22 -6.64 -17.25
C ASP A 23 14.93 -5.27 -16.62
N GLN A 24 13.66 -4.91 -16.43
CA GLN A 24 13.28 -3.66 -15.78
C GLN A 24 13.67 -3.65 -14.29
N GLU A 25 13.38 -4.72 -13.55
CA GLU A 25 13.81 -4.89 -12.17
C GLU A 25 15.34 -4.74 -12.04
N ARG A 26 16.09 -5.46 -12.87
CA ARG A 26 17.56 -5.40 -12.86
C ARG A 26 18.09 -4.00 -13.12
N LEU A 27 17.51 -3.26 -14.05
CA LEU A 27 17.88 -1.88 -14.33
C LEU A 27 17.56 -0.95 -13.16
N ALA A 28 16.40 -1.10 -12.55
CA ALA A 28 15.98 -0.30 -11.39
C ALA A 28 16.87 -0.58 -10.18
N VAL A 29 17.16 -1.85 -9.89
CA VAL A 29 18.08 -2.26 -8.82
C VAL A 29 19.50 -1.74 -9.08
N SER A 30 20.00 -1.82 -10.30
CA SER A 30 21.33 -1.31 -10.65
C SER A 30 21.44 0.20 -10.47
N TYR A 31 20.44 0.96 -10.90
CA TYR A 31 20.41 2.41 -10.71
C TYR A 31 20.40 2.77 -9.22
N ARG A 32 19.52 2.11 -8.46
CA ARG A 32 19.43 2.32 -7.03
C ARG A 32 20.73 2.01 -6.32
N SER A 33 21.32 0.83 -6.54
CA SER A 33 22.52 0.38 -5.84
C SER A 33 23.77 1.19 -6.21
N SER A 34 23.87 1.71 -7.43
CA SER A 34 25.06 2.43 -7.90
C SER A 34 25.05 3.93 -7.59
N GLU A 35 23.89 4.57 -7.59
CA GLU A 35 23.80 6.03 -7.48
C GLU A 35 23.13 6.51 -6.18
N LEU A 36 22.04 5.87 -5.78
CA LEU A 36 21.25 6.34 -4.63
C LEU A 36 21.69 5.77 -3.29
N ALA A 37 22.01 4.48 -3.24
CA ALA A 37 22.24 3.78 -1.99
C ALA A 37 23.41 4.36 -1.19
N GLU A 38 24.51 4.72 -1.86
CA GLU A 38 25.67 5.31 -1.19
C GLU A 38 25.36 6.71 -0.63
N GLU A 39 24.62 7.54 -1.39
CA GLU A 39 24.21 8.86 -0.92
C GLU A 39 23.21 8.77 0.23
N GLN A 40 22.30 7.83 0.20
CA GLN A 40 21.32 7.60 1.27
C GLN A 40 22.01 7.04 2.53
N ARG A 41 22.96 6.12 2.36
CA ARG A 41 23.76 5.60 3.47
C ARG A 41 24.53 6.73 4.17
N LEU A 42 25.20 7.58 3.40
CA LEU A 42 25.95 8.71 3.94
C LEU A 42 25.02 9.71 4.64
N ALA A 43 23.86 10.00 4.07
CA ALA A 43 22.88 10.91 4.68
C ALA A 43 22.37 10.38 6.04
N LEU A 44 22.14 9.07 6.15
CA LEU A 44 21.77 8.43 7.42
C LEU A 44 22.89 8.46 8.45
N GLU A 45 24.15 8.21 8.06
CA GLU A 45 25.28 8.30 8.95
C GLU A 45 25.41 9.72 9.53
N TYR A 46 25.17 10.75 8.72
CA TYR A 46 25.11 12.13 9.19
C TYR A 46 23.93 12.38 10.13
N TYR A 47 22.76 11.83 9.80
CA TYR A 47 21.56 11.96 10.63
C TYR A 47 21.77 11.28 11.99
N ASP A 48 22.33 10.08 12.00
CA ASP A 48 22.61 9.30 13.21
C ASP A 48 23.84 9.79 13.99
N ALA A 49 24.49 10.87 13.52
CA ALA A 49 25.72 11.41 14.09
C ALA A 49 26.82 10.35 14.26
N MET A 50 26.95 9.46 13.27
CA MET A 50 27.96 8.41 13.28
C MET A 50 29.37 9.01 13.14
N PRO A 51 30.41 8.43 13.80
CA PRO A 51 31.80 8.83 13.60
C PRO A 51 32.20 8.68 12.12
N PHE A 52 33.01 9.64 11.63
CA PHE A 52 33.43 9.67 10.21
C PHE A 52 34.47 8.60 9.86
N GLY A 53 35.10 7.97 10.87
CA GLY A 53 36.09 6.91 10.70
C GLY A 53 37.54 7.40 10.46
N ASP A 54 37.77 8.71 10.47
CA ASP A 54 39.08 9.35 10.37
C ASP A 54 39.55 9.94 11.69
N GLU A 55 38.89 9.61 12.81
CA GLU A 55 39.22 10.10 14.14
C GLU A 55 40.56 9.55 14.62
N GLU A 56 41.39 10.45 15.18
CA GLU A 56 42.67 10.06 15.78
C GLU A 56 42.46 9.28 17.08
N GLU A 57 43.19 8.18 17.24
CA GLU A 57 43.14 7.36 18.45
C GLU A 57 43.46 8.19 19.71
N GLY A 58 42.59 8.12 20.71
CA GLY A 58 42.72 8.88 21.96
C GLY A 58 42.11 10.29 21.95
N ARG A 59 41.51 10.73 20.84
CA ARG A 59 40.68 11.94 20.76
C ARG A 59 39.20 11.65 20.90
N SER A 60 38.42 12.72 21.07
CA SER A 60 36.95 12.62 21.12
C SER A 60 36.39 12.13 19.77
N GLN A 61 35.48 11.17 19.82
CA GLN A 61 34.74 10.64 18.67
C GLN A 61 33.28 11.12 18.69
N VAL A 62 33.00 12.19 19.43
CA VAL A 62 31.64 12.74 19.51
C VAL A 62 31.38 13.60 18.29
N VAL A 63 30.32 13.22 17.53
CA VAL A 63 29.81 13.98 16.42
C VAL A 63 28.59 14.78 16.90
N SER A 64 28.43 16.01 16.43
CA SER A 64 27.27 16.84 16.75
C SER A 64 26.05 16.39 15.93
N PRO A 65 24.82 16.27 16.52
CA PRO A 65 23.62 15.83 15.83
C PRO A 65 22.95 16.99 15.05
N ASP A 66 23.72 17.92 14.47
CA ASP A 66 23.18 19.12 13.82
C ASP A 66 22.24 18.77 12.65
N VAL A 67 22.52 17.68 11.92
CA VAL A 67 21.67 17.22 10.81
C VAL A 67 20.35 16.68 11.34
N ALA A 68 20.36 15.86 12.38
CA ALA A 68 19.14 15.35 13.02
C ALA A 68 18.28 16.49 13.54
N GLU A 69 18.87 17.46 14.27
CA GLU A 69 18.15 18.62 14.78
C GLU A 69 17.51 19.45 13.64
N ALA A 70 18.22 19.63 12.53
CA ALA A 70 17.71 20.37 11.38
C ALA A 70 16.55 19.65 10.69
N VAL A 71 16.68 18.33 10.46
CA VAL A 71 15.63 17.49 9.85
C VAL A 71 14.39 17.44 10.73
N ASP A 72 14.54 17.20 12.02
CA ASP A 72 13.43 17.12 12.98
C ASP A 72 12.68 18.46 13.06
N TYR A 73 13.42 19.57 13.10
CA TYR A 73 12.84 20.91 13.09
C TYR A 73 12.05 21.18 11.80
N MET A 74 12.59 20.82 10.63
CA MET A 74 11.93 20.98 9.34
C MET A 74 10.67 20.09 9.27
N THR A 75 10.76 18.83 9.67
CA THR A 75 9.63 17.91 9.71
C THR A 75 8.48 18.47 10.55
N ILE A 76 8.76 18.92 11.78
CA ILE A 76 7.75 19.50 12.67
C ILE A 76 7.17 20.80 12.06
N SER A 77 8.00 21.63 11.44
CA SER A 77 7.56 22.89 10.84
C SER A 77 6.61 22.65 9.66
N ILE A 78 6.92 21.70 8.79
CA ILE A 78 6.09 21.33 7.64
C ILE A 78 4.78 20.70 8.14
N LEU A 79 4.86 19.73 9.08
CA LEU A 79 3.68 19.09 9.67
C LEU A 79 2.72 20.11 10.29
N ARG A 80 3.23 21.09 11.03
CA ARG A 80 2.39 22.16 11.59
C ARG A 80 1.68 22.99 10.51
N THR A 81 2.31 23.14 9.36
CA THR A 81 1.70 23.89 8.24
C THR A 81 0.60 23.07 7.58
N VAL A 82 0.87 21.77 7.33
CA VAL A 82 -0.05 20.85 6.65
C VAL A 82 -1.25 20.50 7.54
N VAL A 83 -1.02 20.23 8.85
CA VAL A 83 -2.07 19.72 9.77
C VAL A 83 -2.66 20.85 10.63
N SER A 84 -2.44 22.12 10.30
CA SER A 84 -2.78 23.25 11.20
C SER A 84 -4.28 23.45 11.46
N GLY A 85 -5.18 22.80 10.72
CA GLY A 85 -6.62 23.07 10.77
C GLY A 85 -7.53 21.85 10.91
N ASP A 86 -7.05 20.70 11.39
CA ASP A 86 -7.78 19.42 11.35
C ASP A 86 -8.18 18.96 9.93
N ARG A 87 -7.80 19.72 8.90
CA ARG A 87 -8.01 19.43 7.49
C ARG A 87 -6.66 19.41 6.78
N VAL A 88 -6.34 18.31 6.13
CA VAL A 88 -5.13 18.12 5.32
C VAL A 88 -5.45 18.38 3.84
N VAL A 89 -6.67 18.05 3.45
CA VAL A 89 -7.17 18.16 2.08
C VAL A 89 -8.47 18.97 2.09
N GLU A 90 -8.67 19.79 1.06
CA GLU A 90 -9.91 20.56 0.84
C GLU A 90 -10.30 20.42 -0.63
N PHE A 91 -11.52 19.92 -0.88
CA PHE A 91 -12.09 19.80 -2.20
C PHE A 91 -12.87 21.06 -2.53
N GLU A 92 -12.66 21.59 -3.73
CA GLU A 92 -13.39 22.75 -4.24
C GLU A 92 -14.40 22.29 -5.30
N ALA A 93 -15.62 22.84 -5.23
CA ALA A 93 -16.63 22.61 -6.24
C ALA A 93 -16.19 23.16 -7.61
N LYS A 94 -16.29 22.37 -8.66
CA LYS A 94 -15.99 22.79 -10.03
C LYS A 94 -17.18 23.44 -10.71
N GLU A 95 -18.39 22.99 -10.40
CA GLU A 95 -19.64 23.47 -10.98
C GLU A 95 -20.54 24.07 -9.90
N GLU A 96 -21.45 24.96 -10.34
CA GLU A 96 -22.43 25.61 -9.45
C GLU A 96 -23.44 24.56 -8.96
N GLY A 97 -23.53 24.37 -7.64
CA GLY A 97 -24.41 23.39 -6.98
C GLY A 97 -23.71 22.14 -6.44
N GLU A 98 -22.39 22.04 -6.60
CA GLU A 98 -21.60 20.91 -6.06
C GLU A 98 -20.93 21.24 -4.72
N GLU A 99 -21.19 22.41 -4.13
CA GLU A 99 -20.52 22.86 -2.91
C GLU A 99 -20.76 21.92 -1.73
N GLU A 100 -21.99 21.37 -1.60
CA GLU A 100 -22.33 20.42 -0.53
C GLU A 100 -21.58 19.07 -0.72
N ALA A 101 -21.49 18.59 -1.96
CA ALA A 101 -20.75 17.37 -2.27
C ALA A 101 -19.24 17.52 -2.03
N ALA A 102 -18.66 18.67 -2.38
CA ALA A 102 -17.25 18.98 -2.13
C ALA A 102 -16.95 19.07 -0.62
N GLU A 103 -17.83 19.67 0.17
CA GLU A 103 -17.68 19.72 1.63
C GLU A 103 -17.81 18.32 2.26
N GLU A 104 -18.79 17.50 1.82
CA GLU A 104 -18.92 16.11 2.29
C GLU A 104 -17.68 15.27 1.94
N ALA A 105 -17.14 15.42 0.72
CA ALA A 105 -15.91 14.76 0.31
C ALA A 105 -14.72 15.21 1.17
N THR A 106 -14.60 16.51 1.43
CA THR A 106 -13.57 17.08 2.32
C THR A 106 -13.63 16.45 3.71
N GLU A 107 -14.82 16.40 4.31
CA GLU A 107 -15.00 15.80 5.65
C GLU A 107 -14.69 14.30 5.66
N ALA A 108 -15.19 13.57 4.66
CA ALA A 108 -15.00 12.12 4.57
C ALA A 108 -13.52 11.73 4.43
N VAL A 109 -12.80 12.41 3.52
CA VAL A 109 -11.37 12.12 3.27
C VAL A 109 -10.52 12.49 4.49
N ASN A 110 -10.72 13.67 5.06
CA ASN A 110 -9.98 14.07 6.28
C ASN A 110 -10.28 13.14 7.46
N TYR A 111 -11.53 12.71 7.64
CA TYR A 111 -11.87 11.73 8.66
C TYR A 111 -11.17 10.39 8.42
N GLN A 112 -11.21 9.88 7.19
CA GLN A 112 -10.56 8.61 6.84
C GLN A 112 -9.05 8.69 7.05
N PHE A 113 -8.42 9.76 6.58
CA PHE A 113 -6.97 9.93 6.67
C PHE A 113 -6.51 10.16 8.12
N MET A 114 -7.15 11.05 8.86
CA MET A 114 -6.70 11.44 10.20
C MET A 114 -7.22 10.55 11.32
N ARG A 115 -8.39 9.87 11.14
CA ARG A 115 -9.07 9.08 12.17
C ARG A 115 -9.20 7.60 11.81
N GLY A 116 -9.36 7.30 10.53
CA GLY A 116 -9.44 5.91 10.04
C GLY A 116 -8.08 5.21 10.10
N GLN A 117 -7.02 5.99 9.91
CA GLN A 117 -5.61 5.60 10.08
C GLN A 117 -4.85 6.68 10.87
N ASP A 118 -3.58 6.46 11.18
CA ASP A 118 -2.74 7.48 11.84
C ASP A 118 -2.08 8.39 10.79
N GLY A 119 -2.89 9.29 10.19
CA GLY A 119 -2.43 10.19 9.13
C GLY A 119 -1.27 11.09 9.54
N TYR A 120 -1.21 11.48 10.82
CA TYR A 120 -0.07 12.25 11.33
C TYR A 120 1.24 11.45 11.24
N LYS A 121 1.19 10.16 11.59
CA LYS A 121 2.36 9.28 11.50
C LYS A 121 2.76 9.07 10.03
N VAL A 122 1.79 8.81 9.15
CA VAL A 122 2.03 8.66 7.71
C VAL A 122 2.77 9.87 7.14
N LEU A 123 2.27 11.09 7.41
CA LEU A 123 2.92 12.32 6.97
C LEU A 123 4.31 12.52 7.59
N SER A 124 4.46 12.19 8.88
CA SER A 124 5.75 12.32 9.56
C SER A 124 6.81 11.40 8.94
N ASP A 125 6.47 10.12 8.78
CA ASP A 125 7.37 9.12 8.22
C ASP A 125 7.74 9.44 6.77
N TRP A 126 6.74 9.86 5.96
CA TRP A 126 6.95 10.28 4.58
C TRP A 126 7.90 11.48 4.46
N LEU A 127 7.65 12.55 5.25
CA LEU A 127 8.49 13.75 5.25
C LEU A 127 9.91 13.44 5.73
N GLN A 128 10.04 12.64 6.78
CA GLN A 128 11.34 12.26 7.32
C GLN A 128 12.15 11.45 6.29
N SER A 129 11.52 10.47 5.63
CA SER A 129 12.15 9.72 4.53
C SER A 129 12.58 10.66 3.41
N GLY A 130 11.72 11.58 2.97
CA GLY A 130 12.05 12.54 1.92
C GLY A 130 13.21 13.47 2.27
N LEU A 131 13.27 13.94 3.51
CA LEU A 131 14.33 14.86 3.97
C LEU A 131 15.67 14.17 4.17
N ILE A 132 15.69 12.92 4.65
CA ILE A 132 16.93 12.16 4.90
C ILE A 132 17.37 11.45 3.62
N GLU A 133 16.45 10.76 2.96
CA GLU A 133 16.77 9.81 1.89
C GLU A 133 16.56 10.38 0.50
N LYS A 134 16.15 11.65 0.39
CA LYS A 134 15.82 12.35 -0.85
C LYS A 134 14.54 11.85 -1.55
N ILE A 135 13.99 10.71 -1.11
CA ILE A 135 12.83 10.08 -1.68
C ILE A 135 11.88 9.72 -0.55
N GLY A 136 10.68 10.27 -0.59
CA GLY A 136 9.58 9.85 0.26
C GLY A 136 8.47 9.30 -0.61
N VAL A 137 8.06 8.07 -0.35
CA VAL A 137 7.00 7.37 -1.09
C VAL A 137 5.90 6.95 -0.15
N VAL A 138 4.66 7.23 -0.55
CA VAL A 138 3.46 6.72 0.12
C VAL A 138 2.68 5.90 -0.90
N LYS A 139 2.23 4.75 -0.48
CA LYS A 139 1.35 3.89 -1.26
C LYS A 139 -0.03 3.90 -0.67
N THR A 140 -1.00 4.31 -1.46
CA THR A 140 -2.42 4.20 -1.11
C THR A 140 -2.98 2.89 -1.63
N MET A 141 -3.62 2.14 -0.76
CA MET A 141 -4.26 0.87 -1.11
C MET A 141 -5.68 0.78 -0.54
N ALA A 142 -6.55 0.15 -1.31
CA ALA A 142 -7.89 -0.19 -0.87
C ALA A 142 -7.93 -1.65 -0.41
N ARG A 143 -8.41 -1.87 0.81
CA ARG A 143 -8.58 -3.20 1.38
C ARG A 143 -10.02 -3.41 1.79
N LYS A 144 -10.55 -4.58 1.47
CA LYS A 144 -11.87 -5.00 1.93
C LYS A 144 -11.75 -5.67 3.28
N GLU A 145 -12.43 -5.11 4.26
CA GLU A 145 -12.50 -5.67 5.60
C GLU A 145 -13.93 -6.06 5.95
N MET A 146 -14.06 -7.22 6.59
CA MET A 146 -15.33 -7.65 7.17
C MET A 146 -15.46 -7.05 8.57
N LYS A 147 -16.13 -5.89 8.69
CA LYS A 147 -16.41 -5.29 9.99
C LYS A 147 -17.57 -6.01 10.66
N LYS A 148 -17.32 -6.45 11.89
CA LYS A 148 -18.32 -7.03 12.78
C LYS A 148 -18.78 -5.97 13.76
N ARG A 149 -20.08 -5.70 13.78
CA ARG A 149 -20.70 -4.77 14.71
C ARG A 149 -21.72 -5.51 15.55
N ARG A 150 -21.63 -5.37 16.87
CA ARG A 150 -22.62 -5.91 17.78
C ARG A 150 -23.51 -4.76 18.26
N GLU A 151 -24.81 -4.98 18.12
CA GLU A 151 -25.82 -4.03 18.55
C GLU A 151 -26.86 -4.74 19.38
N ARG A 152 -27.42 -3.99 20.35
CA ARG A 152 -28.54 -4.43 21.14
C ARG A 152 -29.73 -3.61 20.76
N LEU A 153 -30.72 -4.26 20.16
CA LEU A 153 -31.99 -3.66 19.74
C LEU A 153 -33.03 -3.99 20.80
N ALA A 154 -33.69 -2.97 21.35
CA ALA A 154 -34.79 -3.12 22.31
C ALA A 154 -36.13 -2.88 21.60
N GLU A 155 -37.21 -3.42 22.16
CA GLU A 155 -38.58 -3.24 21.70
C GLU A 155 -38.82 -3.72 20.25
N VAL A 156 -38.13 -4.81 19.84
CA VAL A 156 -38.26 -5.42 18.51
C VAL A 156 -39.52 -6.27 18.47
N SER A 157 -40.35 -6.08 17.44
CA SER A 157 -41.52 -6.96 17.17
C SER A 157 -41.08 -8.30 16.59
N GLU A 158 -41.95 -9.31 16.67
CA GLU A 158 -41.67 -10.63 16.13
C GLU A 158 -41.39 -10.60 14.62
N ASP A 159 -42.13 -9.79 13.84
CA ASP A 159 -41.94 -9.66 12.40
C ASP A 159 -40.55 -9.09 12.06
N VAL A 160 -40.05 -8.09 12.85
CA VAL A 160 -38.72 -7.51 12.66
C VAL A 160 -37.63 -8.50 13.07
N LEU A 161 -37.85 -9.29 14.12
CA LEU A 161 -36.94 -10.35 14.52
C LEU A 161 -36.76 -11.39 13.41
N VAL A 162 -37.85 -11.82 12.79
CA VAL A 162 -37.80 -12.76 11.65
C VAL A 162 -37.06 -12.14 10.46
N SER A 163 -37.33 -10.86 10.16
CA SER A 163 -36.63 -10.15 9.08
C SER A 163 -35.12 -10.06 9.34
N LEU A 164 -34.71 -9.79 10.59
CA LEU A 164 -33.28 -9.75 11.00
C LEU A 164 -32.61 -11.13 10.90
N MET A 165 -33.35 -12.22 11.11
CA MET A 165 -32.80 -13.58 10.98
C MET A 165 -32.61 -13.99 9.50
N ASP A 166 -33.41 -13.41 8.59
CA ASP A 166 -33.30 -13.67 7.14
C ASP A 166 -32.34 -12.69 6.45
N GLU A 167 -31.88 -11.63 7.14
CA GLU A 167 -30.99 -10.64 6.54
C GLU A 167 -29.57 -11.21 6.38
N PRO A 168 -29.00 -11.20 5.13
CA PRO A 168 -27.68 -11.72 4.88
C PRO A 168 -26.61 -10.88 5.61
N GLY A 169 -25.73 -11.57 6.35
CA GLY A 169 -24.68 -10.91 7.13
C GLY A 169 -25.09 -10.48 8.55
N VAL A 170 -26.34 -10.75 8.95
CA VAL A 170 -26.81 -10.52 10.31
C VAL A 170 -26.96 -11.85 11.04
N LYS A 171 -26.37 -11.94 12.24
CA LYS A 171 -26.49 -13.10 13.12
C LYS A 171 -27.11 -12.69 14.44
N VAL A 172 -28.26 -13.25 14.76
CA VAL A 172 -28.89 -13.08 16.08
C VAL A 172 -28.13 -13.93 17.10
N LEU A 173 -27.55 -13.27 18.10
CA LEU A 173 -26.78 -13.93 19.16
C LEU A 173 -27.67 -14.32 20.33
N ALA A 174 -28.61 -13.46 20.70
CA ALA A 174 -29.55 -13.67 21.77
C ALA A 174 -30.87 -12.91 21.49
N ALA A 175 -32.00 -13.48 21.86
CA ALA A 175 -33.29 -12.82 21.86
C ALA A 175 -34.01 -13.12 23.17
N THR A 176 -34.45 -12.09 23.87
CA THR A 176 -35.16 -12.19 25.16
C THR A 176 -36.48 -11.46 25.04
N GLN A 177 -37.60 -12.14 25.28
CA GLN A 177 -38.91 -11.53 25.25
C GLN A 177 -39.26 -10.92 26.62
N ASP A 178 -39.80 -9.72 26.65
CA ASP A 178 -40.27 -9.07 27.85
C ASP A 178 -41.76 -9.41 28.16
N GLU A 179 -42.26 -8.90 29.26
CA GLU A 179 -43.64 -9.14 29.68
C GLU A 179 -44.71 -8.51 28.75
N THR A 180 -44.27 -7.58 27.87
CA THR A 180 -45.16 -6.88 26.93
C THR A 180 -45.23 -7.60 25.57
N GLY A 181 -44.40 -8.66 25.37
CA GLY A 181 -44.32 -9.42 24.12
C GLY A 181 -43.29 -8.87 23.13
N ALA A 182 -42.57 -7.78 23.47
CA ALA A 182 -41.50 -7.25 22.67
C ALA A 182 -40.19 -8.00 22.95
N TYR A 183 -39.31 -8.02 21.95
CA TYR A 183 -38.02 -8.70 22.06
C TYR A 183 -36.89 -7.68 22.26
N THR A 184 -35.96 -8.01 23.14
CA THR A 184 -34.63 -7.41 23.17
C THR A 184 -33.68 -8.37 22.47
N VAL A 185 -33.04 -7.93 21.38
CA VAL A 185 -32.24 -8.77 20.51
C VAL A 185 -30.81 -8.27 20.46
N GLU A 186 -29.86 -9.17 20.65
CA GLU A 186 -28.46 -8.91 20.38
C GLU A 186 -28.12 -9.45 19.01
N VAL A 187 -27.69 -8.57 18.11
CA VAL A 187 -27.32 -8.91 16.73
C VAL A 187 -25.85 -8.64 16.49
N GLU A 188 -25.22 -9.52 15.76
CA GLU A 188 -23.89 -9.29 15.17
C GLU A 188 -24.09 -9.12 13.66
N SER A 189 -23.87 -7.92 13.16
CA SER A 189 -23.88 -7.64 11.74
C SER A 189 -22.46 -7.70 11.18
N GLN A 190 -22.29 -8.36 10.05
CA GLN A 190 -21.04 -8.42 9.30
C GLN A 190 -21.27 -7.68 7.99
N ARG A 191 -20.50 -6.61 7.78
CA ARG A 191 -20.55 -5.86 6.52
C ARG A 191 -19.15 -5.78 5.96
N GLU A 192 -19.04 -6.03 4.66
CA GLU A 192 -17.84 -5.72 3.92
C GLU A 192 -17.73 -4.20 3.81
N GLN A 193 -16.60 -3.66 4.24
CA GLN A 193 -16.31 -2.24 4.14
C GLN A 193 -14.95 -2.09 3.44
N THR A 194 -14.90 -1.24 2.42
CA THR A 194 -13.63 -0.84 1.82
C THR A 194 -12.96 0.17 2.76
N CYS A 195 -11.75 -0.12 3.16
CA CYS A 195 -10.89 0.76 3.95
C CYS A 195 -9.72 1.16 3.06
N TYR A 196 -9.41 2.44 3.03
CA TYR A 196 -8.21 2.97 2.38
C TYR A 196 -7.12 3.09 3.42
N GLU A 197 -5.91 2.70 3.05
CA GLU A 197 -4.74 2.73 3.91
C GLU A 197 -3.57 3.33 3.15
N ASP A 198 -2.95 4.36 3.74
CA ASP A 198 -1.77 5.02 3.21
C ASP A 198 -0.55 4.51 3.97
N ILE A 199 0.36 3.86 3.27
CA ILE A 199 1.52 3.21 3.85
C ILE A 199 2.78 3.92 3.36
N PRO A 200 3.56 4.55 4.24
CA PRO A 200 4.89 5.03 3.89
C PRO A 200 5.78 3.84 3.51
N ILE A 201 6.29 3.86 2.30
CA ILE A 201 7.19 2.80 1.79
C ILE A 201 8.62 3.24 2.04
N PRO A 202 9.43 2.39 2.68
CA PRO A 202 10.86 2.62 2.78
C PRO A 202 11.49 2.76 1.40
N SER A 203 12.47 3.65 1.27
CA SER A 203 13.08 3.92 -0.03
C SER A 203 13.75 2.68 -0.65
N GLU A 204 14.22 1.75 0.18
CA GLU A 204 14.82 0.49 -0.23
C GLU A 204 13.82 -0.51 -0.84
N GLU A 205 12.55 -0.36 -0.56
CA GLU A 205 11.50 -1.21 -1.11
C GLU A 205 10.92 -0.66 -2.43
N PHE A 206 11.20 0.62 -2.74
CA PHE A 206 10.71 1.25 -3.96
C PHE A 206 11.74 1.20 -5.08
N LEU A 207 11.41 0.52 -6.15
CA LEU A 207 12.21 0.39 -7.36
C LEU A 207 11.58 1.21 -8.48
N PHE A 208 12.42 1.92 -9.24
CA PHE A 208 11.95 2.72 -10.37
C PHE A 208 13.02 2.88 -11.45
N SER A 209 12.58 3.21 -12.65
CA SER A 209 13.50 3.44 -13.77
C SER A 209 14.28 4.76 -13.61
N ALA A 210 15.55 4.78 -14.03
CA ALA A 210 16.47 5.92 -13.88
C ALA A 210 16.03 7.24 -14.56
N ARG A 211 14.96 7.24 -15.35
CA ARG A 211 14.49 8.41 -16.11
C ARG A 211 13.38 9.17 -15.39
N LEU A 212 13.62 9.47 -14.13
CA LEU A 212 12.64 10.14 -13.29
C LEU A 212 12.56 11.64 -13.64
N ARG A 213 11.45 12.08 -14.20
CA ARG A 213 11.03 13.49 -14.16
C ARG A 213 9.75 13.66 -13.34
N ASP A 214 8.83 12.71 -13.49
CA ASP A 214 7.56 12.66 -12.80
C ASP A 214 7.24 11.19 -12.51
N VAL A 215 6.51 10.91 -11.43
CA VAL A 215 6.09 9.55 -11.07
C VAL A 215 5.15 8.97 -12.13
N ASP A 216 4.35 9.82 -12.78
CA ASP A 216 3.42 9.42 -13.83
C ASP A 216 4.13 9.05 -15.14
N ASP A 217 5.28 9.67 -15.41
CA ASP A 217 6.11 9.39 -16.60
C ASP A 217 7.00 8.15 -16.43
N LEU A 218 6.96 7.49 -15.26
CA LEU A 218 7.76 6.29 -15.03
C LEU A 218 7.25 5.12 -15.87
N GLY A 219 8.10 4.66 -16.78
CA GLY A 219 7.84 3.44 -17.56
C GLY A 219 7.79 2.17 -16.73
N TYR A 220 8.46 2.17 -15.57
CA TYR A 220 8.50 1.07 -14.60
C TYR A 220 8.63 1.62 -13.20
N LYS A 221 7.77 1.17 -12.31
CA LYS A 221 7.84 1.36 -10.86
C LYS A 221 7.39 0.09 -10.16
N ALA A 222 8.03 -0.24 -9.04
CA ALA A 222 7.68 -1.44 -8.29
C ALA A 222 7.87 -1.25 -6.78
N HIS A 223 7.01 -1.89 -6.02
CA HIS A 223 7.16 -2.08 -4.59
C HIS A 223 7.60 -3.52 -4.33
N ARG A 224 8.78 -3.68 -3.74
CA ARG A 224 9.38 -4.97 -3.45
C ARG A 224 9.40 -5.20 -1.96
N VAL A 225 8.74 -6.25 -1.50
CA VAL A 225 8.60 -6.56 -0.08
C VAL A 225 8.80 -8.05 0.17
N MET A 226 9.42 -8.40 1.29
CA MET A 226 9.53 -9.80 1.71
C MET A 226 8.23 -10.23 2.39
N LYS A 227 7.65 -11.34 1.91
CA LYS A 227 6.42 -11.92 2.44
C LYS A 227 6.57 -13.41 2.67
N THR A 228 5.88 -13.93 3.67
CA THR A 228 5.77 -15.37 3.85
C THR A 228 4.77 -15.96 2.86
N LYS A 229 4.96 -17.23 2.48
CA LYS A 229 4.00 -17.94 1.64
C LYS A 229 2.59 -17.95 2.23
N SER A 230 2.48 -17.99 3.56
CA SER A 230 1.19 -17.88 4.26
C SER A 230 0.50 -16.56 4.04
N GLU A 231 1.24 -15.44 4.12
CA GLU A 231 0.69 -14.09 3.82
C GLU A 231 0.24 -13.99 2.37
N LEU A 232 0.97 -14.56 1.40
CA LEU A 232 0.57 -14.55 0.00
C LEU A 232 -0.77 -15.27 -0.22
N VAL A 233 -0.98 -16.40 0.43
CA VAL A 233 -2.27 -17.12 0.37
C VAL A 233 -3.38 -16.30 1.04
N GLU A 234 -3.09 -15.61 2.16
CA GLU A 234 -4.04 -14.71 2.83
C GLU A 234 -4.41 -13.50 1.97
N MET A 235 -3.45 -12.99 1.18
CA MET A 235 -3.71 -11.94 0.18
C MET A 235 -4.60 -12.39 -0.98
N GLY A 236 -4.86 -13.70 -1.12
CA GLY A 236 -5.76 -14.26 -2.10
C GLY A 236 -5.09 -14.85 -3.35
N PHE A 237 -3.77 -14.98 -3.36
CA PHE A 237 -3.07 -15.66 -4.46
C PHE A 237 -3.32 -17.17 -4.42
N ASP A 238 -3.23 -17.80 -5.59
CA ASP A 238 -3.47 -19.24 -5.74
C ASP A 238 -2.47 -20.06 -4.93
N ARG A 239 -2.99 -20.97 -4.12
CA ARG A 239 -2.18 -21.76 -3.18
C ARG A 239 -1.15 -22.65 -3.88
N ASP A 240 -1.55 -23.28 -4.99
CA ASP A 240 -0.68 -24.22 -5.70
C ASP A 240 0.49 -23.46 -6.36
N GLN A 241 0.21 -22.25 -6.89
CA GLN A 241 1.25 -21.36 -7.39
C GLN A 241 2.21 -20.91 -6.29
N VAL A 242 1.68 -20.49 -5.14
CA VAL A 242 2.48 -20.03 -4.00
C VAL A 242 3.34 -21.14 -3.41
N GLU A 243 2.82 -22.38 -3.28
CA GLU A 243 3.60 -23.53 -2.81
C GLU A 243 4.74 -23.88 -3.77
N GLY A 244 4.56 -23.64 -5.08
CA GLY A 244 5.56 -23.87 -6.12
C GLY A 244 6.72 -22.87 -6.14
N LEU A 245 6.59 -21.72 -5.44
CA LEU A 245 7.65 -20.71 -5.40
C LEU A 245 8.86 -21.24 -4.65
N ALA A 246 10.05 -20.96 -5.18
CA ALA A 246 11.27 -21.25 -4.46
C ALA A 246 11.38 -20.37 -3.22
N ALA A 247 11.64 -20.97 -2.05
CA ALA A 247 11.96 -20.22 -0.86
C ALA A 247 13.25 -19.42 -1.11
N GLU A 248 13.23 -18.13 -0.81
CA GLU A 248 14.38 -17.33 -1.12
C GLU A 248 15.53 -17.56 -0.13
N ASN A 249 16.58 -18.12 -0.67
CA ASN A 249 17.92 -18.08 -0.09
C ASN A 249 18.73 -17.00 -0.83
N ALA A 250 18.41 -15.72 -0.59
CA ALA A 250 19.22 -14.61 -1.05
C ALA A 250 19.22 -14.34 -2.58
N ARG A 251 18.17 -13.72 -3.11
CA ARG A 251 18.37 -12.81 -4.23
C ARG A 251 19.11 -11.60 -3.69
N TYR A 252 20.33 -11.51 -4.13
CA TYR A 252 21.34 -10.58 -3.64
C TYR A 252 21.05 -9.17 -4.08
N ASP A 253 20.34 -8.44 -3.25
CA ASP A 253 20.36 -7.00 -3.31
C ASP A 253 21.29 -6.51 -2.22
N TYR A 254 22.54 -6.31 -2.60
CA TYR A 254 23.59 -5.80 -1.70
C TYR A 254 23.52 -4.28 -1.54
N ASP A 255 22.34 -3.76 -1.32
CA ASP A 255 22.24 -2.46 -0.69
C ASP A 255 22.58 -2.65 0.79
N SER A 256 23.62 -1.98 1.24
CA SER A 256 24.12 -2.07 2.63
C SER A 256 23.02 -1.78 3.65
N ARG A 257 21.99 -1.06 3.26
CA ARG A 257 20.85 -0.68 4.09
C ARG A 257 19.79 -1.78 4.18
N SER A 258 19.43 -2.38 3.06
CA SER A 258 18.54 -3.55 3.05
C SER A 258 19.16 -4.69 3.83
N THR A 259 20.49 -4.87 3.74
CA THR A 259 21.22 -5.89 4.50
C THR A 259 21.13 -5.65 6.02
N VAL A 260 21.23 -4.41 6.49
CA VAL A 260 21.12 -4.11 7.93
C VAL A 260 19.70 -4.29 8.44
N ARG A 261 18.70 -3.83 7.69
CA ARG A 261 17.29 -3.94 8.09
C ARG A 261 16.76 -5.37 8.11
N TRP A 262 17.24 -6.21 7.17
CA TRP A 262 16.72 -7.55 6.95
C TRP A 262 17.66 -8.65 7.45
N ALA A 263 18.81 -8.27 8.00
CA ALA A 263 19.70 -9.22 8.66
C ALA A 263 19.02 -9.91 9.84
N ASP A 264 18.18 -9.21 10.57
CA ASP A 264 17.39 -9.76 11.68
C ASP A 264 16.22 -10.64 11.20
N GLU A 265 15.65 -10.33 10.03
CA GLU A 265 14.56 -11.12 9.44
C GLU A 265 15.05 -12.41 8.77
N GLY A 266 16.31 -12.44 8.35
CA GLY A 266 16.96 -13.62 7.76
C GLY A 266 17.03 -14.82 8.72
N GLU A 267 17.02 -14.59 10.03
CA GLU A 267 16.91 -15.69 11.03
C GLU A 267 15.50 -16.32 11.06
N ILE A 268 14.47 -15.57 10.69
CA ILE A 268 13.09 -16.07 10.63
C ILE A 268 12.88 -16.94 9.38
N SER A 269 13.56 -16.63 8.27
CA SER A 269 13.48 -17.36 7.01
C SER A 269 14.06 -18.78 7.10
N SER A 270 14.81 -19.09 8.14
CA SER A 270 15.37 -20.42 8.41
C SER A 270 14.40 -21.38 9.08
N SER A 271 13.16 -20.97 9.38
CA SER A 271 12.16 -21.86 9.93
C SER A 271 11.69 -22.85 8.85
N ASN A 272 12.06 -24.13 9.00
CA ASN A 272 11.53 -25.24 8.17
C ASN A 272 10.02 -25.49 8.41
N LEU A 273 9.27 -24.49 8.86
CA LEU A 273 7.83 -24.60 9.07
C LEU A 273 7.11 -24.34 7.75
N PRO A 274 6.25 -25.24 7.31
CA PRO A 274 5.44 -25.03 6.11
C PRO A 274 4.68 -23.71 6.17
N GLY A 275 4.74 -22.91 5.09
CA GLY A 275 4.08 -21.62 5.00
C GLY A 275 4.83 -20.44 5.61
N MET A 276 5.90 -20.67 6.39
CA MET A 276 6.74 -19.61 6.96
C MET A 276 7.96 -19.30 6.09
N GLU A 277 8.10 -19.99 4.97
CA GLU A 277 9.11 -19.67 3.97
C GLU A 277 8.84 -18.30 3.38
N THR A 278 9.87 -17.46 3.30
CA THR A 278 9.78 -16.11 2.76
C THR A 278 10.13 -16.08 1.29
N VAL A 279 9.46 -15.21 0.56
CA VAL A 279 9.71 -14.91 -0.85
C VAL A 279 9.63 -13.41 -1.06
N TRP A 280 10.34 -12.91 -2.07
CA TRP A 280 10.20 -11.54 -2.51
C TRP A 280 8.96 -11.39 -3.38
N LEU A 281 8.01 -10.59 -2.89
CA LEU A 281 6.86 -10.16 -3.66
C LEU A 281 7.19 -8.82 -4.32
N LEU A 282 7.05 -8.75 -5.63
CA LEU A 282 7.08 -7.51 -6.40
C LEU A 282 5.67 -7.16 -6.82
N GLU A 283 5.28 -5.94 -6.54
CA GLU A 283 4.11 -5.31 -7.12
C GLU A 283 4.60 -4.26 -8.12
N GLU A 284 4.46 -4.59 -9.39
CA GLU A 284 5.08 -3.88 -10.50
C GLU A 284 4.01 -3.13 -11.30
N TYR A 285 4.31 -1.89 -11.66
CA TYR A 285 3.49 -1.07 -12.54
C TYR A 285 4.29 -0.77 -13.80
N VAL A 286 3.75 -1.17 -14.94
CA VAL A 286 4.42 -1.05 -16.22
C VAL A 286 3.41 -0.75 -17.34
N ASN A 287 3.82 0.07 -18.31
CA ASN A 287 3.02 0.35 -19.49
C ASN A 287 3.26 -0.76 -20.53
N LEU A 288 2.22 -1.54 -20.83
CA LEU A 288 2.25 -2.67 -21.74
C LEU A 288 1.06 -2.66 -22.70
N ASP A 289 1.31 -2.98 -23.96
CA ASP A 289 0.25 -3.29 -24.90
C ASP A 289 -0.18 -4.75 -24.73
N MET A 290 -1.16 -4.97 -23.84
CA MET A 290 -1.66 -6.31 -23.52
C MET A 290 -2.57 -6.89 -24.59
N ASN A 291 -3.20 -6.04 -25.39
CA ASN A 291 -4.19 -6.46 -26.37
C ASN A 291 -3.67 -6.45 -27.82
N GLY A 292 -2.45 -5.95 -28.03
CA GLY A 292 -1.80 -5.90 -29.35
C GLY A 292 -2.41 -4.86 -30.30
N ASP A 293 -3.02 -3.78 -29.76
CA ASP A 293 -3.61 -2.70 -30.57
C ASP A 293 -2.61 -1.57 -30.87
N GLY A 294 -1.43 -1.61 -30.28
CA GLY A 294 -0.37 -0.62 -30.42
C GLY A 294 -0.44 0.52 -29.42
N VAL A 295 -1.35 0.47 -28.44
CA VAL A 295 -1.47 1.42 -27.34
C VAL A 295 -1.07 0.73 -26.04
N ALA A 296 -0.12 1.30 -25.30
CA ALA A 296 0.29 0.75 -24.03
C ALA A 296 -0.68 1.21 -22.92
N GLU A 297 -1.13 0.26 -22.11
CA GLU A 297 -1.96 0.48 -20.93
C GLU A 297 -1.13 0.29 -19.67
N LEU A 298 -1.46 1.02 -18.60
CA LEU A 298 -0.85 0.82 -17.30
C LEU A 298 -1.38 -0.47 -16.68
N VAL A 299 -0.47 -1.40 -16.39
CA VAL A 299 -0.76 -2.73 -15.85
C VAL A 299 -0.09 -2.89 -14.50
N GLN A 300 -0.84 -3.40 -13.53
CA GLN A 300 -0.33 -3.86 -12.25
C GLN A 300 -0.05 -5.37 -12.34
N ILE A 301 1.15 -5.77 -11.97
CA ILE A 301 1.58 -7.17 -11.98
C ILE A 301 2.12 -7.53 -10.61
N PHE A 302 1.63 -8.62 -10.05
CA PHE A 302 2.24 -9.24 -8.88
C PHE A 302 3.09 -10.41 -9.35
N SER A 303 4.36 -10.37 -9.00
CA SER A 303 5.31 -11.43 -9.33
C SER A 303 6.13 -11.86 -8.12
N ALA A 304 6.55 -13.11 -8.09
CA ALA A 304 7.47 -13.67 -7.12
C ALA A 304 8.29 -14.79 -7.76
N ASP A 305 9.59 -14.82 -7.51
CA ASP A 305 10.50 -15.85 -8.03
C ASP A 305 10.32 -16.14 -9.53
N ASN A 306 10.20 -15.08 -10.36
CA ASN A 306 9.96 -15.15 -11.81
C ASN A 306 8.61 -15.78 -12.22
N THR A 307 7.70 -15.93 -11.27
CA THR A 307 6.35 -16.43 -11.51
C THR A 307 5.38 -15.27 -11.38
N ILE A 308 4.53 -15.08 -12.37
CA ILE A 308 3.47 -14.08 -12.33
C ILE A 308 2.32 -14.66 -11.52
N LEU A 309 1.97 -13.99 -10.44
CA LEU A 309 0.89 -14.38 -9.56
C LEU A 309 -0.44 -13.75 -9.98
N SER A 310 -0.41 -12.50 -10.46
CA SER A 310 -1.61 -11.80 -10.92
C SER A 310 -1.23 -10.70 -11.90
N ILE A 311 -2.12 -10.43 -12.86
CA ILE A 311 -2.02 -9.32 -13.82
C ILE A 311 -3.36 -8.62 -13.86
N GLN A 312 -3.36 -7.29 -13.70
CA GLN A 312 -4.58 -6.49 -13.77
C GLN A 312 -4.31 -5.15 -14.46
N ARG A 313 -5.26 -4.66 -15.26
CA ARG A 313 -5.21 -3.30 -15.78
C ARG A 313 -5.61 -2.32 -14.69
N VAL A 314 -4.89 -1.24 -14.53
CA VAL A 314 -5.16 -0.25 -13.47
C VAL A 314 -6.53 0.40 -13.66
N GLU A 315 -6.95 0.69 -14.88
CA GLU A 315 -8.30 1.20 -15.19
C GLU A 315 -9.42 0.27 -14.69
N VAL A 316 -9.24 -1.06 -14.79
CA VAL A 316 -10.23 -2.04 -14.29
C VAL A 316 -10.29 -2.00 -12.77
N ILE A 317 -9.15 -1.84 -12.09
CA ILE A 317 -9.08 -1.72 -10.63
C ILE A 317 -9.84 -0.49 -10.18
N LEU A 318 -9.57 0.68 -10.77
CA LEU A 318 -10.24 1.94 -10.47
C LEU A 318 -11.75 1.86 -10.70
N ASN A 319 -12.18 1.32 -11.84
CA ASN A 319 -13.60 1.14 -12.14
C ASN A 319 -14.29 0.19 -11.16
N THR A 320 -13.60 -0.86 -10.69
CA THR A 320 -14.17 -1.79 -9.71
C THR A 320 -14.35 -1.12 -8.34
N LEU A 321 -13.40 -0.28 -7.94
CA LEU A 321 -13.50 0.50 -6.70
C LEU A 321 -14.63 1.53 -6.79
N ASN A 322 -14.78 2.20 -7.92
CA ASN A 322 -15.83 3.19 -8.18
C ASN A 322 -17.24 2.58 -8.16
N THR A 323 -17.45 1.40 -8.74
CA THR A 323 -18.77 0.75 -8.77
C THR A 323 -19.22 0.25 -7.40
N GLN A 324 -18.31 0.00 -6.47
CA GLN A 324 -18.64 -0.50 -5.14
C GLN A 324 -18.89 0.63 -4.12
N ASN A 325 -18.41 1.84 -4.37
CA ASN A 325 -18.62 3.02 -3.54
C ASN A 325 -19.71 3.94 -4.15
N SER A 326 -20.92 3.43 -4.32
CA SER A 326 -22.06 4.12 -4.96
C SER A 326 -22.56 5.37 -4.21
N GLY A 327 -21.67 6.23 -3.77
CA GLY A 327 -21.95 7.49 -3.09
C GLY A 327 -20.91 8.59 -3.34
N ILE A 328 -19.75 8.27 -3.91
CA ILE A 328 -18.73 9.26 -4.26
C ILE A 328 -18.55 9.23 -5.77
N ASP A 329 -18.61 10.41 -6.39
CA ASP A 329 -18.44 10.53 -7.83
C ASP A 329 -17.06 10.01 -8.25
N PRO A 330 -16.97 9.14 -9.28
CA PRO A 330 -15.69 8.62 -9.79
C PRO A 330 -14.65 9.70 -10.11
N GLU A 331 -15.10 10.86 -10.54
CA GLU A 331 -14.22 11.99 -10.91
C GLU A 331 -13.45 12.55 -9.70
N TYR A 332 -13.98 12.44 -8.48
CA TYR A 332 -13.28 12.85 -7.26
C TYR A 332 -12.25 11.82 -6.78
N LEU A 333 -12.52 10.54 -7.00
CA LEU A 333 -11.56 9.47 -6.67
C LEU A 333 -10.35 9.49 -7.61
N ASP A 334 -10.57 9.78 -8.89
CA ASP A 334 -9.50 9.90 -9.88
C ASP A 334 -8.55 11.07 -9.53
N GLN A 335 -9.10 12.20 -9.07
CA GLN A 335 -8.30 13.35 -8.61
C GLN A 335 -7.52 13.05 -7.33
N PHE A 336 -8.07 12.22 -6.44
CA PHE A 336 -7.38 11.80 -5.22
C PHE A 336 -6.17 10.90 -5.51
N CYS A 337 -6.30 9.99 -6.47
CA CYS A 337 -5.19 9.14 -6.93
C CYS A 337 -4.08 9.92 -7.66
N HIS A 338 -4.41 11.09 -8.25
CA HIS A 338 -3.43 11.97 -8.91
C HIS A 338 -2.81 13.03 -7.98
N ALA A 339 -3.40 13.26 -6.81
CA ALA A 339 -2.93 14.28 -5.86
C ALA A 339 -1.98 13.73 -4.76
N LEU A 340 -1.86 12.42 -4.62
CA LEU A 340 -0.93 11.71 -3.74
C LEU A 340 0.17 11.03 -4.53
#